data_f326df1893566fa77273c18034875c61
#
_entry.id   f326df1893566fa77273c18034875c61
#
_cell.length_a   1.000
_cell.length_b   1.000
_cell.length_c   1.000
_cell.angle_alpha   90.00
_cell.angle_beta   90.00
_cell.angle_gamma   90.00
#
_symmetry.space_group_name_H-M   'P 1'
#
loop_
_entity.id
_entity.type
_entity.pdbx_description
1 polymer ?
#
loop_
_entity_poly.entity_id
_entity_poly.type
_entity_poly.pdbx_seq_one_letter_code
_entity_poly.pdbx_strand_id
1 'polypeptide(L)'
;MVKYEDGVMYYFIINPASQSGRGYKIWKKIEQRLVRDGVEYQAYLTEYAGQATEYARKLTSHCKEARVIVVVGGDGTMNEVVDGIVSCDMVTLGYIPVGTGSDLARGLRLSGRPMCGLRRIFRARRIRQIDYGVIAYGDDVLRHRRFIVSAGIGLDAEVCQHMQRSAIKNICNRIHLRRLSYRILGFIQYLKAKPIRGYILLDGTRRVEFNYIYFISAQIQPCEGGGFWFAPKADSSDGNLEVCIVSHASKRQ
;
A
#
# COMPACT_ATOMS: atom_id res chain seq x y z
N MET A 1 7.76 13.77 -28.42
CA MET A 1 7.55 12.35 -28.69
C MET A 1 8.17 11.57 -27.55
N VAL A 2 7.39 10.79 -26.80
CA VAL A 2 7.89 9.99 -25.67
C VAL A 2 8.53 8.76 -26.28
N LYS A 3 9.85 8.57 -26.18
CA LYS A 3 10.49 7.30 -26.53
C LYS A 3 10.05 6.28 -25.47
N TYR A 4 9.20 5.34 -25.86
CA TYR A 4 9.02 4.07 -25.18
C TYR A 4 10.25 3.22 -25.55
N GLU A 5 10.74 2.39 -24.65
CA GLU A 5 11.66 1.34 -25.07
C GLU A 5 10.86 0.41 -25.98
N ASP A 6 11.21 0.35 -27.26
CA ASP A 6 10.54 -0.47 -28.26
C ASP A 6 10.60 -1.95 -27.80
N GLY A 7 9.46 -2.62 -27.78
CA GLY A 7 9.35 -4.04 -27.43
C GLY A 7 9.10 -4.38 -25.96
N VAL A 8 8.91 -3.40 -25.06
CA VAL A 8 8.56 -3.70 -23.66
C VAL A 8 7.07 -3.91 -23.52
N MET A 9 6.65 -5.12 -23.12
CA MET A 9 5.28 -5.44 -22.72
C MET A 9 4.99 -4.96 -21.31
N TYR A 10 3.95 -4.14 -21.13
CA TYR A 10 3.48 -3.66 -19.82
C TYR A 10 2.28 -4.45 -19.33
N TYR A 11 2.34 -4.91 -18.08
CA TYR A 11 1.24 -5.64 -17.42
C TYR A 11 0.55 -4.73 -16.42
N PHE A 12 -0.68 -4.33 -16.70
CA PHE A 12 -1.45 -3.46 -15.80
C PHE A 12 -2.34 -4.29 -14.89
N ILE A 13 -2.20 -4.12 -13.56
CA ILE A 13 -3.15 -4.65 -12.58
C ILE A 13 -3.95 -3.46 -12.04
N ILE A 14 -5.25 -3.48 -12.29
CA ILE A 14 -6.13 -2.33 -12.09
C ILE A 14 -7.20 -2.67 -11.05
N ASN A 15 -7.37 -1.83 -10.03
CA ASN A 15 -8.50 -1.89 -9.14
C ASN A 15 -9.57 -0.87 -9.58
N PRO A 16 -10.61 -1.28 -10.33
CA PRO A 16 -11.63 -0.38 -10.85
C PRO A 16 -12.48 0.24 -9.73
N ALA A 17 -12.64 -0.45 -8.58
CA ALA A 17 -13.41 0.02 -7.43
C ALA A 17 -12.67 1.09 -6.61
N SER A 18 -11.38 1.32 -6.84
CA SER A 18 -10.60 2.34 -6.14
C SER A 18 -11.28 3.70 -6.18
N GLN A 19 -11.29 4.43 -5.03
CA GLN A 19 -11.96 5.71 -4.89
C GLN A 19 -13.44 5.67 -5.31
N SER A 20 -14.18 4.65 -4.88
CA SER A 20 -15.62 4.50 -5.20
C SER A 20 -15.91 4.48 -6.71
N GLY A 21 -15.14 3.69 -7.47
CA GLY A 21 -15.32 3.49 -8.91
C GLY A 21 -14.58 4.49 -9.81
N ARG A 22 -13.86 5.46 -9.23
CA ARG A 22 -13.02 6.39 -10.01
C ARG A 22 -11.84 5.69 -10.69
N GLY A 23 -11.38 4.57 -10.12
CA GLY A 23 -10.31 3.73 -10.67
C GLY A 23 -10.59 3.33 -12.11
N TYR A 24 -11.80 2.89 -12.41
CA TYR A 24 -12.20 2.53 -13.77
C TYR A 24 -12.13 3.72 -14.75
N LYS A 25 -12.60 4.90 -14.33
CA LYS A 25 -12.55 6.11 -15.17
C LYS A 25 -11.11 6.55 -15.46
N ILE A 26 -10.22 6.37 -14.51
CA ILE A 26 -8.80 6.67 -14.66
C ILE A 26 -8.16 5.65 -15.61
N TRP A 27 -8.47 4.36 -15.43
CA TRP A 27 -7.99 3.32 -16.32
C TRP A 27 -8.37 3.60 -17.79
N LYS A 28 -9.62 3.93 -18.06
CA LYS A 28 -10.05 4.23 -19.44
C LYS A 28 -9.28 5.37 -20.08
N LYS A 29 -8.87 6.40 -19.32
CA LYS A 29 -7.99 7.47 -19.83
C LYS A 29 -6.57 6.99 -20.10
N ILE A 30 -6.06 6.10 -19.25
CA ILE A 30 -4.76 5.47 -19.43
C ILE A 30 -4.79 4.60 -20.67
N GLU A 31 -5.77 3.73 -20.81
CA GLU A 31 -5.96 2.82 -21.93
C GLU A 31 -6.04 3.56 -23.27
N GLN A 32 -6.84 4.61 -23.36
CA GLN A 32 -6.89 5.47 -24.55
C GLN A 32 -5.52 6.06 -24.90
N ARG A 33 -4.73 6.39 -23.88
CA ARG A 33 -3.38 6.90 -24.09
C ARG A 33 -2.45 5.81 -24.59
N LEU A 34 -2.50 4.59 -24.04
CA LEU A 34 -1.69 3.44 -24.47
C LEU A 34 -1.96 3.10 -25.93
N VAL A 35 -3.23 2.97 -26.31
CA VAL A 35 -3.65 2.69 -27.68
C VAL A 35 -3.16 3.77 -28.64
N ARG A 36 -3.36 5.04 -28.31
CA ARG A 36 -2.92 6.15 -29.15
C ARG A 36 -1.40 6.18 -29.36
N ASP A 37 -0.65 5.83 -28.32
CA ASP A 37 0.81 5.89 -28.36
C ASP A 37 1.44 4.56 -28.84
N GLY A 38 0.61 3.55 -29.22
CA GLY A 38 1.07 2.25 -29.75
C GLY A 38 1.81 1.39 -28.74
N VAL A 39 1.50 1.53 -27.43
CA VAL A 39 2.18 0.78 -26.37
C VAL A 39 1.60 -0.62 -26.25
N GLU A 40 2.47 -1.64 -26.23
CA GLU A 40 2.06 -3.03 -25.99
C GLU A 40 1.73 -3.23 -24.51
N TYR A 41 0.53 -3.72 -24.21
CA TYR A 41 0.11 -3.96 -22.82
C TYR A 41 -0.91 -5.10 -22.69
N GLN A 42 -0.96 -5.65 -21.49
CA GLN A 42 -2.04 -6.51 -21.02
C GLN A 42 -2.66 -5.90 -19.76
N ALA A 43 -3.99 -5.99 -19.62
CA ALA A 43 -4.75 -5.38 -18.54
C ALA A 43 -5.53 -6.42 -17.74
N TYR A 44 -5.39 -6.38 -16.42
CA TYR A 44 -6.02 -7.26 -15.45
C TYR A 44 -6.83 -6.42 -14.46
N LEU A 45 -8.15 -6.40 -14.63
CA LEU A 45 -9.05 -5.68 -13.75
C LEU A 45 -9.48 -6.59 -12.59
N THR A 46 -9.33 -6.10 -11.36
CA THR A 46 -9.75 -6.87 -10.19
C THR A 46 -11.25 -6.72 -9.92
N GLU A 47 -11.90 -7.80 -9.57
CA GLU A 47 -13.31 -7.89 -9.23
C GLU A 47 -13.54 -8.01 -7.72
N TYR A 48 -12.57 -8.60 -6.99
CA TYR A 48 -12.63 -8.84 -5.54
C TYR A 48 -11.28 -8.61 -4.87
N ALA A 49 -11.31 -8.51 -3.53
CA ALA A 49 -10.11 -8.37 -2.71
C ALA A 49 -9.27 -9.66 -2.75
N GLY A 50 -7.95 -9.53 -2.92
CA GLY A 50 -7.01 -10.64 -3.07
C GLY A 50 -6.71 -11.01 -4.52
N GLN A 51 -7.56 -10.60 -5.50
CA GLN A 51 -7.34 -10.98 -6.88
C GLN A 51 -6.07 -10.35 -7.49
N ALA A 52 -5.66 -9.18 -7.01
CA ALA A 52 -4.39 -8.60 -7.43
C ALA A 52 -3.18 -9.47 -7.02
N THR A 53 -3.25 -10.17 -5.88
CA THR A 53 -2.27 -11.17 -5.46
C THR A 53 -2.23 -12.35 -6.44
N GLU A 54 -3.40 -12.84 -6.87
CA GLU A 54 -3.50 -13.95 -7.83
C GLU A 54 -2.91 -13.57 -9.19
N TYR A 55 -3.24 -12.37 -9.69
CA TYR A 55 -2.68 -11.87 -10.95
C TYR A 55 -1.17 -11.67 -10.87
N ALA A 56 -0.66 -11.08 -9.79
CA ALA A 56 0.77 -10.90 -9.59
C ALA A 56 1.49 -12.25 -9.54
N ARG A 57 0.94 -13.24 -8.83
CA ARG A 57 1.49 -14.60 -8.76
C ARG A 57 1.51 -15.24 -10.14
N LYS A 58 0.39 -15.21 -10.87
CA LYS A 58 0.31 -15.76 -12.23
C LYS A 58 1.33 -15.14 -13.18
N LEU A 59 1.50 -13.82 -13.10
CA LEU A 59 2.44 -13.09 -13.94
C LEU A 59 3.89 -13.36 -13.59
N THR A 60 4.22 -13.81 -12.38
CA THR A 60 5.61 -13.92 -11.90
C THR A 60 6.07 -15.34 -11.58
N SER A 61 5.17 -16.34 -11.55
CA SER A 61 5.51 -17.73 -11.18
C SER A 61 6.48 -18.42 -12.14
N HIS A 62 6.47 -18.08 -13.42
CA HIS A 62 7.28 -18.72 -14.44
C HIS A 62 7.93 -17.70 -15.38
N CYS A 63 8.20 -16.50 -14.89
CA CYS A 63 8.83 -15.49 -15.73
C CYS A 63 10.32 -15.80 -15.91
N LYS A 64 10.72 -15.96 -17.17
CA LYS A 64 12.12 -16.12 -17.58
C LYS A 64 12.74 -14.78 -18.01
N GLU A 65 11.93 -13.76 -18.15
CA GLU A 65 12.31 -12.43 -18.62
C GLU A 65 11.82 -11.38 -17.64
N ALA A 66 12.50 -10.24 -17.60
CA ALA A 66 12.12 -9.11 -16.78
C ALA A 66 10.74 -8.57 -17.19
N ARG A 67 9.87 -8.31 -16.21
CA ARG A 67 8.51 -7.82 -16.42
C ARG A 67 8.27 -6.48 -15.74
N VAL A 68 7.54 -5.62 -16.42
CA VAL A 68 7.09 -4.35 -15.88
C VAL A 68 5.60 -4.48 -15.53
N ILE A 69 5.29 -4.54 -14.23
CA ILE A 69 3.92 -4.61 -13.73
C ILE A 69 3.52 -3.23 -13.23
N VAL A 70 2.47 -2.65 -13.80
CA VAL A 70 1.96 -1.33 -13.45
C VAL A 70 0.68 -1.46 -12.63
N VAL A 71 0.73 -1.01 -11.40
CA VAL A 71 -0.40 -1.06 -10.48
C VAL A 71 -1.19 0.25 -10.54
N VAL A 72 -2.47 0.15 -10.90
CA VAL A 72 -3.42 1.28 -10.91
C VAL A 72 -4.42 1.06 -9.78
N GLY A 73 -4.13 1.63 -8.61
CA GLY A 73 -4.91 1.38 -7.41
C GLY A 73 -4.44 2.17 -6.20
N GLY A 74 -4.90 1.77 -5.02
CA GLY A 74 -4.44 2.29 -3.72
C GLY A 74 -3.34 1.43 -3.11
N ASP A 75 -2.93 1.80 -1.88
CA ASP A 75 -1.89 1.11 -1.13
C ASP A 75 -2.24 -0.38 -0.90
N GLY A 76 -3.52 -0.69 -0.63
CA GLY A 76 -3.99 -2.07 -0.49
C GLY A 76 -3.80 -2.90 -1.76
N THR A 77 -4.09 -2.34 -2.95
CA THR A 77 -3.86 -3.03 -4.22
C THR A 77 -2.37 -3.27 -4.46
N MET A 78 -1.52 -2.30 -4.11
CA MET A 78 -0.08 -2.47 -4.20
C MET A 78 0.43 -3.53 -3.23
N ASN A 79 -0.07 -3.56 -1.98
CA ASN A 79 0.26 -4.62 -1.03
C ASN A 79 -0.12 -6.01 -1.54
N GLU A 80 -1.31 -6.16 -2.14
CA GLU A 80 -1.73 -7.42 -2.76
C GLU A 80 -0.78 -7.84 -3.89
N VAL A 81 -0.36 -6.91 -4.74
CA VAL A 81 0.60 -7.21 -5.82
C VAL A 81 1.94 -7.66 -5.27
N VAL A 82 2.51 -6.93 -4.30
CA VAL A 82 3.79 -7.27 -3.66
C VAL A 82 3.72 -8.63 -2.98
N ASP A 83 2.62 -8.93 -2.32
CA ASP A 83 2.40 -10.23 -1.66
C ASP A 83 2.31 -11.40 -2.66
N GLY A 84 1.83 -11.13 -3.88
CA GLY A 84 1.71 -12.13 -4.94
C GLY A 84 2.97 -12.38 -5.76
N ILE A 85 3.96 -11.49 -5.74
CA ILE A 85 5.17 -11.65 -6.56
C ILE A 85 5.99 -12.85 -6.08
N VAL A 86 6.33 -13.76 -7.00
CA VAL A 86 7.14 -14.95 -6.71
C VAL A 86 8.63 -14.65 -6.89
N SER A 87 9.02 -14.02 -8.00
CA SER A 87 10.43 -13.68 -8.33
C SER A 87 10.62 -12.17 -8.35
N CYS A 88 11.08 -11.60 -7.24
CA CYS A 88 11.24 -10.15 -7.11
C CYS A 88 12.30 -9.58 -8.08
N ASP A 89 13.38 -10.31 -8.34
CA ASP A 89 14.50 -9.87 -9.19
C ASP A 89 14.10 -9.68 -10.64
N MET A 90 13.00 -10.31 -11.08
CA MET A 90 12.50 -10.26 -12.45
C MET A 90 11.37 -9.25 -12.64
N VAL A 91 11.03 -8.47 -11.60
CA VAL A 91 9.87 -7.59 -11.63
C VAL A 91 10.23 -6.15 -11.33
N THR A 92 9.84 -5.27 -12.23
CA THR A 92 9.83 -3.83 -11.97
C THR A 92 8.40 -3.35 -11.77
N LEU A 93 8.13 -2.67 -10.66
CA LEU A 93 6.82 -2.14 -10.34
C LEU A 93 6.70 -0.67 -10.76
N GLY A 94 5.66 -0.38 -11.56
CA GLY A 94 5.16 0.97 -11.77
C GLY A 94 3.95 1.21 -10.85
N TYR A 95 3.82 2.40 -10.27
CA TYR A 95 2.68 2.72 -9.42
C TYR A 95 1.95 3.99 -9.89
N ILE A 96 0.66 3.84 -10.17
CA ILE A 96 -0.26 4.95 -10.46
C ILE A 96 -1.27 5.02 -9.33
N PRO A 97 -1.06 5.94 -8.37
CA PRO A 97 -1.89 5.99 -7.17
C PRO A 97 -3.31 6.48 -7.46
N VAL A 98 -4.29 5.65 -7.12
CA VAL A 98 -5.73 5.93 -7.19
C VAL A 98 -6.38 5.60 -5.85
N GLY A 99 -5.62 5.66 -4.78
CA GLY A 99 -6.11 5.39 -3.41
C GLY A 99 -6.64 6.64 -2.71
N THR A 100 -7.34 6.42 -1.60
CA THR A 100 -7.81 7.50 -0.73
C THR A 100 -6.69 8.05 0.17
N GLY A 101 -5.83 7.18 0.69
CA GLY A 101 -4.68 7.51 1.52
C GLY A 101 -3.44 7.84 0.68
N SER A 102 -3.06 6.92 -0.20
CA SER A 102 -1.86 6.98 -1.05
C SER A 102 -0.59 7.27 -0.23
N ASP A 103 -0.43 6.55 0.89
CA ASP A 103 0.69 6.73 1.82
C ASP A 103 2.01 6.28 1.20
N LEU A 104 2.00 5.18 0.44
CA LEU A 104 3.13 4.76 -0.38
C LEU A 104 3.55 5.86 -1.36
N ALA A 105 2.59 6.44 -2.09
CA ALA A 105 2.90 7.50 -3.04
C ALA A 105 3.47 8.75 -2.35
N ARG A 106 3.02 9.04 -1.14
CA ARG A 106 3.52 10.16 -0.32
C ARG A 106 4.93 9.89 0.17
N GLY A 107 5.20 8.70 0.75
CA GLY A 107 6.53 8.30 1.20
C GLY A 107 7.55 8.31 0.06
N LEU A 108 7.19 7.77 -1.10
CA LEU A 108 8.03 7.75 -2.29
C LEU A 108 8.03 9.10 -3.08
N ARG A 109 7.33 10.12 -2.61
CA ARG A 109 7.20 11.43 -3.27
C ARG A 109 6.72 11.34 -4.72
N LEU A 110 5.76 10.43 -4.97
CA LEU A 110 5.16 10.26 -6.29
C LEU A 110 4.05 11.28 -6.52
N SER A 111 3.83 11.60 -7.80
CA SER A 111 2.72 12.48 -8.19
C SER A 111 1.37 11.78 -7.99
N GLY A 112 0.43 12.43 -7.33
CA GLY A 112 -0.96 11.98 -7.24
C GLY A 112 -1.77 12.14 -8.53
N ARG A 113 -1.18 12.66 -9.61
CA ARG A 113 -1.82 12.82 -10.93
C ARG A 113 -1.55 11.57 -11.79
N PRO A 114 -2.58 10.77 -12.16
CA PRO A 114 -2.38 9.49 -12.84
C PRO A 114 -1.58 9.59 -14.15
N MET A 115 -1.86 10.60 -14.97
CA MET A 115 -1.16 10.79 -16.24
C MET A 115 0.31 11.22 -16.06
N CYS A 116 0.64 11.89 -14.95
CA CYS A 116 2.04 12.18 -14.61
C CYS A 116 2.75 10.90 -14.17
N GLY A 117 2.06 10.04 -13.40
CA GLY A 117 2.56 8.72 -13.03
C GLY A 117 2.87 7.86 -14.25
N LEU A 118 1.93 7.76 -15.19
CA LEU A 118 2.13 7.03 -16.45
C LEU A 118 3.34 7.55 -17.24
N ARG A 119 3.46 8.86 -17.41
CA ARG A 119 4.62 9.46 -18.09
C ARG A 119 5.93 9.14 -17.39
N ARG A 120 5.94 9.12 -16.06
CA ARG A 120 7.12 8.81 -15.25
C ARG A 120 7.55 7.37 -15.44
N ILE A 121 6.60 6.43 -15.47
CA ILE A 121 6.87 5.01 -15.72
C ILE A 121 7.53 4.83 -17.10
N PHE A 122 6.96 5.39 -18.15
CA PHE A 122 7.49 5.27 -19.50
C PHE A 122 8.80 6.03 -19.78
N ARG A 123 9.16 6.97 -18.92
CA ARG A 123 10.40 7.73 -19.01
C ARG A 123 11.40 7.36 -17.92
N ALA A 124 11.17 6.26 -17.24
CA ALA A 124 12.01 5.86 -16.11
C ALA A 124 13.42 5.52 -16.60
N ARG A 125 14.39 6.36 -16.25
CA ARG A 125 15.82 6.13 -16.52
C ARG A 125 16.51 5.44 -15.33
N ARG A 126 15.87 5.39 -14.18
CA ARG A 126 16.39 4.81 -12.95
C ARG A 126 15.27 4.05 -12.24
N ILE A 127 15.57 2.82 -11.87
CA ILE A 127 14.75 1.98 -10.99
C ILE A 127 15.31 2.17 -9.58
N ARG A 128 14.41 2.34 -8.61
CA ARG A 128 14.74 2.41 -7.19
C ARG A 128 14.37 1.07 -6.56
N GLN A 129 15.28 0.46 -5.85
CA GLN A 129 14.97 -0.65 -4.96
C GLN A 129 14.26 -0.09 -3.73
N ILE A 130 13.23 -0.77 -3.28
CA ILE A 130 12.51 -0.48 -2.05
C ILE A 130 12.30 -1.76 -1.26
N ASP A 131 12.36 -1.64 0.04
CA ASP A 131 12.16 -2.73 0.96
C ASP A 131 10.68 -3.10 1.06
N TYR A 132 10.41 -4.32 1.45
CA TYR A 132 9.11 -4.77 1.92
C TYR A 132 9.27 -5.50 3.24
N GLY A 133 8.29 -5.39 4.11
CA GLY A 133 8.24 -6.16 5.35
C GLY A 133 7.52 -7.49 5.14
N VAL A 134 7.81 -8.45 6.00
CA VAL A 134 7.08 -9.71 6.07
C VAL A 134 6.50 -9.86 7.46
N ILE A 135 5.19 -10.01 7.56
CA ILE A 135 4.52 -10.38 8.80
C ILE A 135 4.24 -11.88 8.80
N ALA A 136 4.67 -12.56 9.86
CA ALA A 136 4.32 -13.95 10.12
C ALA A 136 3.29 -13.98 11.27
N TYR A 137 2.20 -14.71 11.09
CA TYR A 137 1.10 -14.77 12.05
C TYR A 137 0.40 -16.12 12.00
N GLY A 138 -0.33 -16.46 13.08
CA GLY A 138 -1.05 -17.71 13.27
C GLY A 138 -0.37 -18.61 14.28
N ASP A 139 -1.16 -19.36 15.04
CA ASP A 139 -0.67 -20.22 16.12
C ASP A 139 -0.35 -21.64 15.59
N ASP A 140 -1.31 -22.30 14.91
CA ASP A 140 -1.14 -23.67 14.41
C ASP A 140 -0.46 -23.72 13.04
N VAL A 141 -0.81 -22.77 12.16
CA VAL A 141 -0.25 -22.68 10.81
C VAL A 141 0.31 -21.29 10.60
N LEU A 142 1.62 -21.19 10.51
CA LEU A 142 2.31 -19.95 10.26
C LEU A 142 2.01 -19.45 8.85
N ARG A 143 1.36 -18.29 8.76
CA ARG A 143 1.07 -17.59 7.53
C ARG A 143 2.02 -16.42 7.38
N HIS A 144 2.44 -16.15 6.16
CA HIS A 144 3.28 -15.01 5.85
C HIS A 144 2.56 -14.06 4.91
N ARG A 145 2.73 -12.78 5.12
CA ARG A 145 2.21 -11.74 4.23
C ARG A 145 3.22 -10.60 4.10
N ARG A 146 3.45 -10.17 2.88
CA ARG A 146 4.30 -9.02 2.61
C ARG A 146 3.52 -7.72 2.74
N PHE A 147 4.20 -6.67 3.18
CA PHE A 147 3.65 -5.31 3.21
C PHE A 147 4.70 -4.28 2.77
N ILE A 148 4.24 -3.16 2.22
CA ILE A 148 5.11 -2.14 1.60
C ILE A 148 4.95 -0.75 2.24
N VAL A 149 3.98 -0.57 3.10
CA VAL A 149 3.76 0.68 3.85
C VAL A 149 4.00 0.44 5.32
N SER A 150 3.13 -0.30 5.95
CA SER A 150 3.16 -0.60 7.38
C SER A 150 2.39 -1.87 7.72
N ALA A 151 2.68 -2.44 8.88
CA ALA A 151 1.90 -3.49 9.50
C ALA A 151 1.75 -3.19 10.99
N GLY A 152 0.53 -3.19 11.50
CA GLY A 152 0.23 -2.80 12.87
C GLY A 152 -0.74 -3.72 13.59
N ILE A 153 -0.73 -3.65 14.92
CA ILE A 153 -1.64 -4.33 15.83
C ILE A 153 -2.23 -3.33 16.82
N GLY A 154 -3.43 -3.64 17.33
CA GLY A 154 -4.15 -2.79 18.27
C GLY A 154 -5.04 -1.76 17.60
N LEU A 155 -5.08 -0.54 18.14
CA LEU A 155 -5.98 0.53 17.71
C LEU A 155 -5.90 0.81 16.20
N ASP A 156 -4.70 0.81 15.63
CA ASP A 156 -4.48 1.04 14.20
C ASP A 156 -5.17 -0.03 13.35
N ALA A 157 -4.98 -1.31 13.69
CA ALA A 157 -5.63 -2.42 13.01
C ALA A 157 -7.17 -2.36 13.14
N GLU A 158 -7.70 -1.96 14.31
CA GLU A 158 -9.14 -1.76 14.52
C GLU A 158 -9.69 -0.64 13.63
N VAL A 159 -8.99 0.50 13.53
CA VAL A 159 -9.39 1.60 12.66
C VAL A 159 -9.43 1.15 11.21
N CYS A 160 -8.41 0.41 10.74
CA CYS A 160 -8.36 -0.14 9.38
C CYS A 160 -9.52 -1.10 9.11
N GLN A 161 -9.84 -2.00 10.04
CA GLN A 161 -10.94 -2.95 9.92
C GLN A 161 -12.30 -2.23 9.86
N HIS A 162 -12.52 -1.27 10.74
CA HIS A 162 -13.75 -0.47 10.76
C HIS A 162 -13.89 0.38 9.51
N MET A 163 -12.80 0.93 8.96
CA MET A 163 -12.83 1.67 7.71
C MET A 163 -13.28 0.83 6.52
N GLN A 164 -12.94 -0.46 6.49
CA GLN A 164 -13.39 -1.35 5.41
C GLN A 164 -14.90 -1.61 5.47
N ARG A 165 -15.48 -1.69 6.67
CA ARG A 165 -16.88 -2.05 6.91
C ARG A 165 -17.82 -0.84 7.09
N SER A 166 -17.29 0.37 7.24
CA SER A 166 -18.06 1.53 7.70
C SER A 166 -18.85 2.25 6.60
N ALA A 167 -20.12 2.51 6.87
CA ALA A 167 -20.95 3.43 6.09
C ALA A 167 -20.40 4.88 6.10
N ILE A 168 -19.65 5.28 7.13
CA ILE A 168 -19.01 6.59 7.24
C ILE A 168 -18.07 6.84 6.06
N LYS A 169 -17.34 5.81 5.61
CA LYS A 169 -16.49 5.89 4.41
C LYS A 169 -17.30 6.33 3.18
N ASN A 170 -18.49 5.77 3.00
CA ASN A 170 -19.35 6.08 1.85
C ASN A 170 -19.90 7.52 1.93
N ILE A 171 -20.30 7.96 3.13
CA ILE A 171 -20.79 9.32 3.37
C ILE A 171 -19.65 10.33 3.14
N CYS A 172 -18.50 10.14 3.76
CA CYS A 172 -17.34 11.04 3.59
C CYS A 172 -16.80 11.05 2.16
N ASN A 173 -16.95 9.95 1.42
CA ASN A 173 -16.60 9.91 0.00
C ASN A 173 -17.54 10.78 -0.84
N ARG A 174 -18.83 10.82 -0.51
CA ARG A 174 -19.84 11.67 -1.21
C ARG A 174 -19.57 13.16 -1.01
N ILE A 175 -19.16 13.58 0.17
CA ILE A 175 -18.91 14.99 0.51
C ILE A 175 -17.44 15.42 0.35
N HIS A 176 -16.61 14.63 -0.33
CA HIS A 176 -15.19 14.89 -0.59
C HIS A 176 -14.30 15.07 0.66
N LEU A 177 -14.78 14.76 1.86
CA LEU A 177 -14.07 14.85 3.14
C LEU A 177 -13.41 13.52 3.55
N ARG A 178 -12.74 12.85 2.62
CA ARG A 178 -12.18 11.50 2.80
C ARG A 178 -11.16 11.39 3.94
N ARG A 179 -10.31 12.41 4.09
CA ARG A 179 -9.32 12.43 5.19
C ARG A 179 -9.97 12.56 6.56
N LEU A 180 -11.15 13.18 6.62
CA LEU A 180 -11.88 13.37 7.86
C LEU A 180 -12.45 12.06 8.39
N SER A 181 -12.80 11.09 7.52
CA SER A 181 -13.31 9.78 7.95
C SER A 181 -12.30 9.00 8.79
N TYR A 182 -11.01 9.02 8.41
CA TYR A 182 -9.95 8.38 9.20
C TYR A 182 -9.78 9.05 10.57
N ARG A 183 -9.83 10.37 10.60
CA ARG A 183 -9.72 11.13 11.87
C ARG A 183 -10.89 10.85 12.80
N ILE A 184 -12.12 10.87 12.29
CA ILE A 184 -13.34 10.61 13.09
C ILE A 184 -13.33 9.17 13.61
N LEU A 185 -13.08 8.20 12.75
CA LEU A 185 -13.04 6.79 13.16
C LEU A 185 -11.88 6.52 14.11
N GLY A 186 -10.69 7.07 13.83
CA GLY A 186 -9.54 6.99 14.72
C GLY A 186 -9.87 7.54 16.11
N PHE A 187 -10.53 8.68 16.20
CA PHE A 187 -10.95 9.28 17.46
C PHE A 187 -11.99 8.43 18.20
N ILE A 188 -13.00 7.92 17.49
CA ILE A 188 -14.03 7.04 18.08
C ILE A 188 -13.39 5.75 18.63
N GLN A 189 -12.50 5.12 17.87
CA GLN A 189 -11.81 3.91 18.31
C GLN A 189 -10.86 4.19 19.48
N TYR A 190 -10.15 5.33 19.44
CA TYR A 190 -9.31 5.75 20.56
C TYR A 190 -10.08 5.90 21.86
N LEU A 191 -11.29 6.46 21.85
CA LEU A 191 -12.13 6.55 23.04
C LEU A 191 -12.55 5.19 23.59
N LYS A 192 -12.68 4.18 22.72
CA LYS A 192 -13.06 2.80 23.08
C LYS A 192 -11.87 1.92 23.41
N ALA A 193 -10.68 2.27 22.95
CA ALA A 193 -9.48 1.45 23.07
C ALA A 193 -9.16 1.15 24.54
N LYS A 194 -8.87 -0.13 24.79
CA LYS A 194 -8.37 -0.62 26.07
C LYS A 194 -6.90 -0.95 25.90
N PRO A 195 -6.00 -0.22 26.59
CA PRO A 195 -4.58 -0.50 26.47
C PRO A 195 -4.25 -1.86 27.09
N ILE A 196 -3.30 -2.56 26.49
CA ILE A 196 -2.80 -3.85 26.95
C ILE A 196 -1.37 -3.74 27.46
N ARG A 197 -0.92 -4.74 28.21
CA ARG A 197 0.48 -4.92 28.57
C ARG A 197 1.12 -5.87 27.57
N GLY A 198 2.39 -5.64 27.24
CA GLY A 198 3.12 -6.52 26.34
C GLY A 198 4.59 -6.16 26.27
N TYR A 199 5.29 -6.90 25.45
CA TYR A 199 6.68 -6.62 25.12
C TYR A 199 6.90 -6.80 23.63
N ILE A 200 7.95 -6.19 23.13
CA ILE A 200 8.50 -6.46 21.81
C ILE A 200 9.90 -7.02 21.98
N LEU A 201 10.28 -7.91 21.08
CA LEU A 201 11.62 -8.42 20.96
C LEU A 201 12.22 -7.86 19.67
N LEU A 202 13.14 -6.90 19.80
CA LEU A 202 13.82 -6.28 18.68
C LEU A 202 15.03 -7.12 18.28
N ASP A 203 15.15 -7.44 17.00
CA ASP A 203 16.25 -8.20 16.39
C ASP A 203 16.57 -9.52 17.13
N GLY A 204 15.53 -10.15 17.70
CA GLY A 204 15.65 -11.40 18.45
C GLY A 204 16.41 -11.33 19.76
N THR A 205 16.91 -10.17 20.16
CA THR A 205 17.82 -10.02 21.31
C THR A 205 17.34 -9.03 22.35
N ARG A 206 16.83 -7.89 21.94
CA ARG A 206 16.45 -6.81 22.83
C ARG A 206 14.96 -6.85 23.17
N ARG A 207 14.64 -7.30 24.37
CA ARG A 207 13.27 -7.26 24.94
C ARG A 207 13.00 -5.89 25.56
N VAL A 208 11.91 -5.26 25.10
CA VAL A 208 11.43 -3.99 25.65
C VAL A 208 9.97 -4.17 26.09
N GLU A 209 9.71 -3.93 27.37
CA GLU A 209 8.38 -4.10 27.99
C GLU A 209 7.62 -2.77 28.03
N PHE A 210 6.33 -2.84 27.77
CA PHE A 210 5.45 -1.69 27.78
C PHE A 210 4.19 -1.99 28.59
N ASN A 211 3.78 -1.01 29.35
CA ASN A 211 2.46 -0.97 29.98
C ASN A 211 1.57 -0.02 29.15
N TYR A 212 0.26 -0.32 29.09
CA TYR A 212 -0.73 0.55 28.44
C TYR A 212 -0.45 0.81 26.96
N ILE A 213 -0.16 -0.24 26.20
CA ILE A 213 0.02 -0.17 24.73
C ILE A 213 -1.35 0.03 24.10
N TYR A 214 -1.49 1.05 23.26
CA TYR A 214 -2.65 1.29 22.42
C TYR A 214 -2.48 0.67 21.03
N PHE A 215 -1.31 0.86 20.43
CA PHE A 215 -0.94 0.18 19.19
C PHE A 215 0.58 0.10 19.00
N ILE A 216 0.99 -0.84 18.17
CA ILE A 216 2.36 -1.01 17.66
C ILE A 216 2.25 -1.09 16.16
N SER A 217 3.09 -0.35 15.43
CA SER A 217 3.15 -0.40 13.97
C SER A 217 4.60 -0.48 13.52
N ALA A 218 4.90 -1.44 12.64
CA ALA A 218 6.17 -1.56 11.94
C ALA A 218 6.03 -0.87 10.57
N GLN A 219 6.95 0.04 10.27
CA GLN A 219 6.85 0.97 9.16
C GLN A 219 8.00 0.76 8.16
N ILE A 220 7.67 0.70 6.88
CA ILE A 220 8.59 0.86 5.73
C ILE A 220 8.55 2.30 5.23
N GLN A 221 7.37 2.92 5.30
CA GLN A 221 7.16 4.28 4.83
C GLN A 221 7.00 5.24 6.02
N PRO A 222 7.36 6.52 5.85
CA PRO A 222 7.32 7.50 6.95
C PRO A 222 5.91 7.84 7.42
N CYS A 223 4.88 7.51 6.63
CA CYS A 223 3.51 7.84 6.97
C CYS A 223 2.52 6.73 6.61
N GLU A 224 1.42 6.66 7.36
CA GLU A 224 0.29 5.78 7.14
C GLU A 224 -1.04 6.46 7.50
N GLY A 225 -2.16 5.75 7.33
CA GLY A 225 -3.48 6.20 7.78
C GLY A 225 -3.98 7.46 7.08
N GLY A 226 -3.52 7.74 5.83
CA GLY A 226 -3.90 8.93 5.08
C GLY A 226 -3.02 10.14 5.37
N GLY A 227 -1.78 9.93 5.82
CA GLY A 227 -0.75 10.94 5.97
C GLY A 227 -0.38 11.31 7.41
N PHE A 228 -0.61 10.43 8.37
CA PHE A 228 -0.01 10.56 9.69
C PHE A 228 1.45 10.11 9.63
N TRP A 229 2.34 10.91 10.16
CA TRP A 229 3.78 10.67 10.16
C TRP A 229 4.18 9.92 11.44
N PHE A 230 3.97 8.61 11.46
CA PHE A 230 4.35 7.78 12.61
C PHE A 230 5.83 7.43 12.65
N ALA A 231 6.49 7.38 11.51
CA ALA A 231 7.92 7.11 11.40
C ALA A 231 8.61 8.11 10.45
N PRO A 232 8.76 9.38 10.84
CA PRO A 232 9.26 10.44 9.94
C PRO A 232 10.66 10.19 9.36
N LYS A 233 11.44 9.33 10.00
CA LYS A 233 12.82 8.97 9.60
C LYS A 233 12.89 7.69 8.78
N ALA A 234 11.77 6.98 8.57
CA ALA A 234 11.77 5.73 7.82
C ALA A 234 12.31 5.93 6.41
N ASP A 235 13.29 5.13 6.05
CA ASP A 235 13.86 5.03 4.70
C ASP A 235 13.51 3.68 4.11
N SER A 236 12.73 3.67 3.04
CA SER A 236 12.28 2.47 2.38
C SER A 236 13.35 1.72 1.57
N SER A 237 14.63 1.99 1.80
CA SER A 237 15.75 1.41 1.05
C SER A 237 16.98 1.08 1.91
N ASP A 238 16.84 1.08 3.23
CA ASP A 238 17.94 0.86 4.18
C ASP A 238 17.91 -0.52 4.85
N GLY A 239 16.94 -1.39 4.49
CA GLY A 239 16.78 -2.72 5.04
C GLY A 239 16.23 -2.77 6.47
N ASN A 240 15.77 -1.64 7.02
CA ASN A 240 15.28 -1.54 8.39
C ASN A 240 13.76 -1.37 8.46
N LEU A 241 13.20 -1.76 9.60
CA LEU A 241 11.83 -1.47 9.99
C LEU A 241 11.84 -0.43 11.12
N GLU A 242 11.18 0.68 10.91
CA GLU A 242 10.90 1.63 11.99
C GLU A 242 9.70 1.13 12.81
N VAL A 243 9.82 1.12 14.13
CA VAL A 243 8.72 0.68 15.00
C VAL A 243 8.16 1.87 15.76
N CYS A 244 6.89 2.18 15.52
CA CYS A 244 6.13 3.15 16.28
C CYS A 244 5.29 2.45 17.35
N ILE A 245 5.42 2.91 18.61
CA ILE A 245 4.66 2.38 19.73
C ILE A 245 3.98 3.55 20.44
N VAL A 246 2.67 3.48 20.57
CA VAL A 246 1.92 4.42 21.39
C VAL A 246 1.52 3.74 22.70
N SER A 247 2.17 4.19 23.77
CA SER A 247 1.94 3.69 25.14
C SER A 247 1.81 4.85 26.10
N HIS A 248 1.14 4.62 27.25
CA HIS A 248 0.95 5.61 28.33
C HIS A 248 0.27 6.93 27.91
N ALA A 249 -0.31 7.01 26.71
CA ALA A 249 -1.02 8.21 26.28
C ALA A 249 -2.28 8.41 27.14
N SER A 250 -2.43 9.60 27.71
CA SER A 250 -3.68 9.96 28.38
C SER A 250 -4.74 10.31 27.34
N LYS A 251 -6.03 10.02 27.63
CA LYS A 251 -7.15 10.39 26.73
C LYS A 251 -7.27 11.93 26.50
N ARG A 252 -6.43 12.73 27.15
CA ARG A 252 -6.38 14.20 27.03
C ARG A 252 -5.19 14.70 26.18
N GLN A 253 -4.22 13.85 25.90
CA GLN A 253 -3.13 14.09 24.96
C GLN A 253 -3.52 13.69 23.53
#